data_090f57e65aad1120742d6e38a9d6750e
#
_entry.id   090f57e65aad1120742d6e38a9d6750e
#
_cell.length_a   1.000
_cell.length_b   1.000
_cell.length_c   1.000
_cell.angle_alpha   90.00
_cell.angle_beta   90.00
_cell.angle_gamma   90.00
#
_symmetry.space_group_name_H-M   'P 1'
#
loop_
_entity.id
_entity.type
_entity.pdbx_description
1 polymer ?
#
loop_
_entity_poly.entity_id
_entity_poly.type
_entity_poly.pdbx_seq_one_letter_code
_entity_poly.pdbx_strand_id
1 'polypeptide(L)'
;MDVSAAPAPSEKIGRYRWVIVSLLFAAMVINYVDRQTIGLLKPNLSKEFGWSEGDYADLVFYFQLSYAIAYLAWGKIMDKIGARWGFGIAFAIWQIAHIAHAGARGLSGFIFARMGLGVGEAGGFPGGIKAVAEWFPKKERAFATGIFNAGTNIGAIVTPLVVPGITLAFGWQMAFIVTGVAGLVWLPIWLLVYRRPREHKKLGAAELAHIEQDPADPVEKIGWAKLLTKRETWAYSLGKFLIDPIWWMFLFWLPDFLGKRYGLDLKTFGPPLIAIYLLSDVGSVGGGWLSSNLMKRGWSINAARKTTMLVCALLAVPVMFASFASNVWLAVLIIGVATAAHQGFSANLYTLPSDVFPRAAVGSVVGIGGMLGALGGMVFSKYIGKVLEDIGTYTPIFVVAGTAYLVALLVVHLLSPKMEPVKI
;
A
#
# COMPACT_ATOMS: atom_id res chain seq x y z
N MET A 1 -44.03 -46.40 -9.85
CA MET A 1 -43.21 -46.16 -8.62
C MET A 1 -42.00 -45.38 -9.03
N ASP A 2 -42.11 -44.08 -8.89
CA ASP A 2 -41.01 -43.14 -9.21
C ASP A 2 -40.08 -43.11 -7.98
N VAL A 3 -38.92 -43.72 -8.10
CA VAL A 3 -37.89 -43.65 -7.07
C VAL A 3 -37.22 -42.32 -7.21
N SER A 4 -37.68 -41.31 -6.46
CA SER A 4 -37.02 -40.05 -6.27
C SER A 4 -35.58 -40.33 -5.79
N ALA A 5 -34.59 -40.16 -6.65
CA ALA A 5 -33.20 -40.24 -6.30
C ALA A 5 -32.92 -39.18 -5.22
N ALA A 6 -32.45 -39.59 -4.05
CA ALA A 6 -32.00 -38.69 -2.99
C ALA A 6 -30.95 -37.72 -3.56
N PRO A 7 -31.00 -36.42 -3.24
CA PRO A 7 -30.01 -35.47 -3.70
C PRO A 7 -28.63 -35.94 -3.23
N ALA A 8 -27.67 -35.99 -4.16
CA ALA A 8 -26.29 -36.34 -3.86
C ALA A 8 -25.77 -35.42 -2.74
N PRO A 9 -24.99 -35.95 -1.79
CA PRO A 9 -24.46 -35.13 -0.67
C PRO A 9 -23.72 -33.93 -1.26
N SER A 10 -24.07 -32.72 -0.81
CA SER A 10 -23.45 -31.47 -1.26
C SER A 10 -21.95 -31.58 -1.00
N GLU A 11 -21.17 -31.71 -2.07
CA GLU A 11 -19.72 -31.73 -1.98
C GLU A 11 -19.26 -30.48 -1.22
N LYS A 12 -18.46 -30.64 -0.18
CA LYS A 12 -17.95 -29.50 0.63
C LYS A 12 -17.12 -28.59 -0.28
N ILE A 13 -17.44 -27.32 -0.29
CA ILE A 13 -16.65 -26.29 -1.01
C ILE A 13 -15.22 -26.31 -0.46
N GLY A 14 -14.27 -26.58 -1.36
CA GLY A 14 -12.86 -26.57 -1.04
C GLY A 14 -12.36 -25.19 -0.56
N ARG A 15 -11.12 -25.13 -0.10
CA ARG A 15 -10.50 -23.91 0.45
C ARG A 15 -9.20 -23.53 -0.26
N TYR A 16 -8.96 -24.03 -1.45
CA TYR A 16 -7.70 -23.79 -2.14
C TYR A 16 -7.51 -22.33 -2.53
N ARG A 17 -8.58 -21.59 -2.81
CA ARG A 17 -8.54 -20.13 -3.06
C ARG A 17 -7.85 -19.35 -1.91
N TRP A 18 -7.96 -19.85 -0.67
CA TRP A 18 -7.30 -19.22 0.48
C TRP A 18 -5.77 -19.42 0.47
N VAL A 19 -5.27 -20.49 -0.15
CA VAL A 19 -3.83 -20.68 -0.39
C VAL A 19 -3.31 -19.59 -1.32
N ILE A 20 -4.07 -19.25 -2.36
CA ILE A 20 -3.68 -18.20 -3.31
C ILE A 20 -3.62 -16.83 -2.60
N VAL A 21 -4.62 -16.47 -1.80
CA VAL A 21 -4.58 -15.18 -1.09
C VAL A 21 -3.48 -15.16 -0.01
N SER A 22 -3.17 -16.29 0.62
CA SER A 22 -2.04 -16.38 1.56
C SER A 22 -0.69 -16.15 0.86
N LEU A 23 -0.53 -16.62 -0.37
CA LEU A 23 0.66 -16.31 -1.17
C LEU A 23 0.73 -14.82 -1.54
N LEU A 24 -0.40 -14.21 -1.90
CA LEU A 24 -0.46 -12.77 -2.17
C LEU A 24 -0.15 -11.95 -0.91
N PHE A 25 -0.68 -12.36 0.25
CA PHE A 25 -0.36 -11.77 1.55
C PHE A 25 1.14 -11.82 1.82
N ALA A 26 1.76 -13.00 1.69
CA ALA A 26 3.20 -13.18 1.89
C ALA A 26 4.03 -12.30 0.94
N ALA A 27 3.61 -12.18 -0.33
CA ALA A 27 4.26 -11.30 -1.29
C ALA A 27 4.22 -9.83 -0.84
N MET A 28 3.10 -9.37 -0.24
CA MET A 28 3.01 -7.99 0.26
C MET A 28 3.80 -7.76 1.55
N VAL A 29 3.94 -8.78 2.40
CA VAL A 29 4.88 -8.73 3.53
C VAL A 29 6.30 -8.49 3.00
N ILE A 30 6.75 -9.30 2.05
CA ILE A 30 8.08 -9.17 1.42
C ILE A 30 8.24 -7.80 0.76
N ASN A 31 7.23 -7.34 0.02
CA ASN A 31 7.23 -6.04 -0.66
C ASN A 31 7.53 -4.89 0.31
N TYR A 32 6.87 -4.87 1.48
CA TYR A 32 7.06 -3.81 2.45
C TYR A 32 8.37 -3.93 3.23
N VAL A 33 8.86 -5.15 3.47
CA VAL A 33 10.21 -5.36 4.02
C VAL A 33 11.25 -4.76 3.07
N ASP A 34 11.17 -5.07 1.78
CA ASP A 34 12.11 -4.59 0.78
C ASP A 34 12.04 -3.07 0.62
N ARG A 35 10.84 -2.51 0.60
CA ARG A 35 10.58 -1.08 0.46
C ARG A 35 11.16 -0.26 1.61
N GLN A 36 10.98 -0.70 2.86
CA GLN A 36 11.36 0.03 4.06
C GLN A 36 12.83 -0.13 4.45
N THR A 37 13.51 -1.17 3.97
CA THR A 37 14.92 -1.46 4.33
C THR A 37 15.81 -0.22 4.17
N ILE A 38 15.67 0.55 3.08
CA ILE A 38 16.48 1.76 2.86
C ILE A 38 16.22 2.85 3.91
N GLY A 39 14.96 2.98 4.38
CA GLY A 39 14.60 3.96 5.40
C GLY A 39 15.24 3.68 6.76
N LEU A 40 15.26 2.39 7.17
CA LEU A 40 15.93 1.97 8.39
C LEU A 40 17.44 2.13 8.29
N LEU A 41 18.01 1.89 7.11
CA LEU A 41 19.46 1.96 6.88
C LEU A 41 19.96 3.37 6.55
N LYS A 42 19.06 4.36 6.37
CA LYS A 42 19.41 5.73 6.00
C LYS A 42 20.54 6.31 6.86
N PRO A 43 20.51 6.25 8.21
CA PRO A 43 21.58 6.84 9.02
C PRO A 43 22.95 6.21 8.76
N ASN A 44 22.99 4.89 8.55
CA ASN A 44 24.21 4.15 8.28
C ASN A 44 24.75 4.46 6.89
N LEU A 45 23.88 4.41 5.87
CA LEU A 45 24.25 4.66 4.48
C LEU A 45 24.64 6.13 4.24
N SER A 46 23.92 7.08 4.85
CA SER A 46 24.28 8.51 4.76
C SER A 46 25.65 8.78 5.35
N LYS A 47 25.99 8.13 6.48
CA LYS A 47 27.31 8.25 7.09
C LYS A 47 28.41 7.62 6.22
N GLU A 48 28.17 6.44 5.64
CA GLU A 48 29.14 5.70 4.84
C GLU A 48 29.42 6.38 3.50
N PHE A 49 28.36 6.85 2.83
CA PHE A 49 28.46 7.42 1.46
C PHE A 49 28.45 8.95 1.43
N GLY A 50 28.35 9.61 2.59
CA GLY A 50 28.32 11.07 2.65
C GLY A 50 27.06 11.70 2.07
N TRP A 51 25.90 11.00 2.13
CA TRP A 51 24.65 11.52 1.54
C TRP A 51 24.09 12.69 2.33
N SER A 52 23.74 13.72 1.59
CA SER A 52 22.89 14.82 2.07
C SER A 52 21.44 14.36 2.24
N GLU A 53 20.60 15.20 2.84
CA GLU A 53 19.15 14.98 2.92
C GLU A 53 18.51 15.00 1.52
N GLY A 54 19.04 15.85 0.61
CA GLY A 54 18.62 15.90 -0.79
C GLY A 54 18.95 14.62 -1.55
N ASP A 55 20.14 14.04 -1.34
CA ASP A 55 20.51 12.75 -1.95
C ASP A 55 19.58 11.63 -1.55
N TYR A 56 19.21 11.57 -0.25
CA TYR A 56 18.24 10.58 0.21
C TYR A 56 16.83 10.86 -0.34
N ALA A 57 16.42 12.12 -0.42
CA ALA A 57 15.16 12.50 -1.05
C ALA A 57 15.12 12.11 -2.53
N ASP A 58 16.27 12.16 -3.24
CA ASP A 58 16.39 11.69 -4.62
C ASP A 58 16.15 10.18 -4.73
N LEU A 59 16.69 9.37 -3.80
CA LEU A 59 16.44 7.94 -3.78
C LEU A 59 14.95 7.62 -3.69
N VAL A 60 14.23 8.34 -2.84
CA VAL A 60 12.78 8.17 -2.68
C VAL A 60 12.03 8.73 -3.89
N PHE A 61 12.44 9.88 -4.43
CA PHE A 61 11.85 10.50 -5.62
C PHE A 61 11.91 9.56 -6.83
N TYR A 62 13.10 9.04 -7.17
CA TYR A 62 13.27 8.17 -8.34
C TYR A 62 12.56 6.82 -8.19
N PHE A 63 12.48 6.29 -6.98
CA PHE A 63 11.64 5.12 -6.69
C PHE A 63 10.16 5.40 -7.01
N GLN A 64 9.62 6.51 -6.52
CA GLN A 64 8.21 6.85 -6.73
C GLN A 64 7.92 7.22 -8.18
N LEU A 65 8.84 7.89 -8.87
CA LEU A 65 8.72 8.20 -10.29
C LEU A 65 8.61 6.93 -11.13
N SER A 66 9.54 5.99 -10.94
CA SER A 66 9.54 4.73 -11.67
C SER A 66 8.30 3.88 -11.31
N TYR A 67 7.90 3.89 -10.05
CA TYR A 67 6.68 3.23 -9.57
C TYR A 67 5.44 3.81 -10.25
N ALA A 68 5.28 5.13 -10.30
CA ALA A 68 4.11 5.78 -10.91
C ALA A 68 3.98 5.45 -12.41
N ILE A 69 5.10 5.50 -13.16
CA ILE A 69 5.13 5.18 -14.59
C ILE A 69 4.80 3.70 -14.81
N ALA A 70 5.46 2.81 -14.07
CA ALA A 70 5.30 1.37 -14.21
C ALA A 70 3.91 0.89 -13.79
N TYR A 71 3.28 1.54 -12.81
CA TYR A 71 1.93 1.20 -12.35
C TYR A 71 0.90 1.23 -13.48
N LEU A 72 1.01 2.21 -14.39
CA LEU A 72 0.14 2.30 -15.57
C LEU A 72 0.40 1.17 -16.58
N ALA A 73 1.67 0.79 -16.73
CA ALA A 73 2.06 -0.26 -17.68
C ALA A 73 1.63 -1.65 -17.18
N TRP A 74 1.79 -1.93 -15.88
CA TRP A 74 1.50 -3.24 -15.30
C TRP A 74 0.05 -3.67 -15.45
N GLY A 75 -0.91 -2.78 -15.38
CA GLY A 75 -2.31 -3.11 -15.64
C GLY A 75 -2.50 -3.76 -17.02
N LYS A 76 -1.94 -3.13 -18.07
CA LYS A 76 -2.00 -3.65 -19.44
C LYS A 76 -1.20 -4.95 -19.62
N ILE A 77 -0.02 -5.04 -18.99
CA ILE A 77 0.82 -6.24 -19.03
C ILE A 77 0.06 -7.40 -18.39
N MET A 78 -0.51 -7.21 -17.19
CA MET A 78 -1.30 -8.22 -16.49
C MET A 78 -2.49 -8.71 -17.33
N ASP A 79 -3.15 -7.81 -18.06
CA ASP A 79 -4.26 -8.18 -18.94
C ASP A 79 -3.80 -9.06 -20.11
N LYS A 80 -2.61 -8.81 -20.63
CA LYS A 80 -2.07 -9.54 -21.78
C LYS A 80 -1.48 -10.91 -21.43
N ILE A 81 -0.70 -11.00 -20.35
CA ILE A 81 0.05 -12.24 -20.00
C ILE A 81 -0.54 -12.99 -18.79
N GLY A 82 -1.60 -12.46 -18.16
CA GLY A 82 -2.28 -13.05 -17.00
C GLY A 82 -1.55 -12.82 -15.68
N ALA A 83 -2.28 -13.07 -14.57
CA ALA A 83 -1.75 -12.83 -13.22
C ALA A 83 -0.53 -13.71 -12.88
N ARG A 84 -0.51 -14.97 -13.34
CA ARG A 84 0.61 -15.89 -13.06
C ARG A 84 1.96 -15.34 -13.45
N TRP A 85 2.10 -15.01 -14.71
CA TRP A 85 3.37 -14.53 -15.29
C TRP A 85 3.60 -13.06 -14.98
N GLY A 86 2.54 -12.23 -15.07
CA GLY A 86 2.65 -10.81 -14.81
C GLY A 86 3.13 -10.50 -13.39
N PHE A 87 2.49 -11.13 -12.39
CA PHE A 87 2.91 -10.95 -10.99
C PHE A 87 4.28 -11.58 -10.74
N GLY A 88 4.55 -12.78 -11.32
CA GLY A 88 5.85 -13.44 -11.17
C GLY A 88 7.01 -12.61 -11.74
N ILE A 89 6.84 -12.01 -12.93
CA ILE A 89 7.87 -11.14 -13.55
C ILE A 89 8.04 -9.86 -12.71
N ALA A 90 6.96 -9.21 -12.29
CA ALA A 90 7.02 -8.05 -11.44
C ALA A 90 7.78 -8.36 -10.13
N PHE A 91 7.46 -9.48 -9.51
CA PHE A 91 8.12 -9.97 -8.30
C PHE A 91 9.61 -10.24 -8.52
N ALA A 92 9.98 -10.92 -9.62
CA ALA A 92 11.38 -11.17 -9.95
C ALA A 92 12.17 -9.87 -10.14
N ILE A 93 11.60 -8.90 -10.87
CA ILE A 93 12.24 -7.59 -11.09
C ILE A 93 12.50 -6.90 -9.75
N TRP A 94 11.50 -6.83 -8.85
CA TRP A 94 11.72 -6.15 -7.58
C TRP A 94 12.72 -6.86 -6.69
N GLN A 95 12.72 -8.20 -6.63
CA GLN A 95 13.69 -8.93 -5.81
C GLN A 95 15.13 -8.78 -6.33
N ILE A 96 15.32 -8.86 -7.64
CA ILE A 96 16.64 -8.64 -8.25
C ILE A 96 17.11 -7.20 -7.98
N ALA A 97 16.22 -6.21 -8.14
CA ALA A 97 16.54 -4.83 -7.84
C ALA A 97 16.81 -4.59 -6.34
N HIS A 98 16.07 -5.27 -5.46
CA HIS A 98 16.33 -5.22 -4.03
C HIS A 98 17.72 -5.75 -3.68
N ILE A 99 18.10 -6.92 -4.19
CA ILE A 99 19.44 -7.49 -4.01
C ILE A 99 20.52 -6.59 -4.63
N ALA A 100 20.24 -5.94 -5.75
CA ALA A 100 21.19 -5.06 -6.44
C ALA A 100 21.65 -3.88 -5.57
N HIS A 101 20.87 -3.44 -4.57
CA HIS A 101 21.31 -2.43 -3.61
C HIS A 101 22.59 -2.84 -2.87
N ALA A 102 22.78 -4.12 -2.59
CA ALA A 102 23.98 -4.62 -1.90
C ALA A 102 25.28 -4.40 -2.71
N GLY A 103 25.18 -4.29 -4.03
CA GLY A 103 26.32 -4.02 -4.93
C GLY A 103 26.52 -2.53 -5.23
N ALA A 104 25.64 -1.66 -4.75
CA ALA A 104 25.74 -0.22 -4.99
C ALA A 104 26.93 0.38 -4.22
N ARG A 105 27.73 1.21 -4.89
CA ARG A 105 28.93 1.82 -4.32
C ARG A 105 28.85 3.35 -4.24
N GLY A 106 27.65 3.91 -4.48
CA GLY A 106 27.40 5.36 -4.44
C GLY A 106 25.97 5.68 -4.83
N LEU A 107 25.59 6.93 -4.74
CA LEU A 107 24.23 7.43 -4.92
C LEU A 107 23.57 6.93 -6.21
N SER A 108 24.27 7.02 -7.36
CA SER A 108 23.73 6.58 -8.65
C SER A 108 23.36 5.09 -8.67
N GLY A 109 24.20 4.23 -8.06
CA GLY A 109 23.92 2.80 -7.96
C GLY A 109 22.65 2.52 -7.16
N PHE A 110 22.48 3.22 -6.04
CA PHE A 110 21.26 3.13 -5.23
C PHE A 110 20.03 3.69 -5.98
N ILE A 111 20.17 4.80 -6.73
CA ILE A 111 19.08 5.35 -7.56
C ILE A 111 18.62 4.31 -8.59
N PHE A 112 19.53 3.69 -9.34
CA PHE A 112 19.15 2.69 -10.34
C PHE A 112 18.50 1.46 -9.70
N ALA A 113 19.02 0.99 -8.58
CA ALA A 113 18.41 -0.13 -7.83
C ALA A 113 17.01 0.26 -7.31
N ARG A 114 16.82 1.47 -6.78
CA ARG A 114 15.52 2.01 -6.36
C ARG A 114 14.53 2.14 -7.50
N MET A 115 14.98 2.60 -8.68
CA MET A 115 14.12 2.66 -9.87
C MET A 115 13.68 1.26 -10.32
N GLY A 116 14.60 0.30 -10.34
CA GLY A 116 14.27 -1.10 -10.64
C GLY A 116 13.27 -1.69 -9.65
N LEU A 117 13.47 -1.40 -8.35
CA LEU A 117 12.56 -1.80 -7.29
C LEU A 117 11.16 -1.19 -7.50
N GLY A 118 11.09 0.12 -7.81
CA GLY A 118 9.84 0.81 -8.08
C GLY A 118 9.09 0.23 -9.29
N VAL A 119 9.82 -0.09 -10.36
CA VAL A 119 9.23 -0.76 -11.54
C VAL A 119 8.62 -2.12 -11.17
N GLY A 120 9.33 -2.94 -10.42
CA GLY A 120 8.85 -4.27 -10.04
C GLY A 120 7.68 -4.20 -9.06
N GLU A 121 7.82 -3.42 -7.98
CA GLU A 121 6.81 -3.30 -6.94
C GLU A 121 5.47 -2.73 -7.44
N ALA A 122 5.51 -1.88 -8.46
CA ALA A 122 4.31 -1.31 -9.09
C ALA A 122 3.38 -2.39 -9.68
N GLY A 123 3.89 -3.58 -9.98
CA GLY A 123 3.08 -4.72 -10.43
C GLY A 123 2.34 -5.46 -9.30
N GLY A 124 2.69 -5.22 -8.05
CA GLY A 124 2.15 -5.97 -6.91
C GLY A 124 0.63 -5.83 -6.76
N PHE A 125 0.12 -4.61 -6.66
CA PHE A 125 -1.32 -4.39 -6.52
C PHE A 125 -2.14 -4.80 -7.76
N PRO A 126 -1.80 -4.37 -8.98
CA PRO A 126 -2.52 -4.83 -10.17
C PRO A 126 -2.58 -6.34 -10.31
N GLY A 127 -1.46 -7.03 -10.06
CA GLY A 127 -1.38 -8.48 -10.14
C GLY A 127 -2.17 -9.18 -9.04
N GLY A 128 -2.09 -8.68 -7.80
CA GLY A 128 -2.84 -9.21 -6.66
C GLY A 128 -4.35 -9.06 -6.83
N ILE A 129 -4.83 -7.88 -7.24
CA ILE A 129 -6.25 -7.64 -7.51
C ILE A 129 -6.75 -8.55 -8.64
N LYS A 130 -5.96 -8.72 -9.71
CA LYS A 130 -6.31 -9.63 -10.81
C LYS A 130 -6.39 -11.09 -10.34
N ALA A 131 -5.42 -11.55 -9.56
CA ALA A 131 -5.44 -12.89 -8.99
C ALA A 131 -6.65 -13.12 -8.08
N VAL A 132 -7.00 -12.16 -7.23
CA VAL A 132 -8.21 -12.20 -6.40
C VAL A 132 -9.47 -12.25 -7.28
N ALA A 133 -9.53 -11.47 -8.35
CA ALA A 133 -10.68 -11.46 -9.26
C ALA A 133 -10.84 -12.80 -10.00
N GLU A 134 -9.74 -13.50 -10.31
CA GLU A 134 -9.75 -14.82 -10.95
C GLU A 134 -10.14 -15.97 -9.98
N TRP A 135 -9.80 -15.84 -8.68
CA TRP A 135 -9.93 -16.93 -7.70
C TRP A 135 -11.09 -16.80 -6.72
N PHE A 136 -11.74 -15.63 -6.65
CA PHE A 136 -12.79 -15.37 -5.67
C PHE A 136 -14.08 -14.90 -6.31
N PRO A 137 -15.24 -15.44 -5.86
CA PRO A 137 -16.53 -14.89 -6.26
C PRO A 137 -16.68 -13.46 -5.71
N LYS A 138 -17.51 -12.64 -6.37
CA LYS A 138 -17.69 -11.21 -6.06
C LYS A 138 -17.93 -10.92 -4.58
N LYS A 139 -18.69 -11.79 -3.91
CA LYS A 139 -19.02 -11.66 -2.47
C LYS A 139 -17.80 -11.76 -1.55
N GLU A 140 -16.76 -12.52 -1.96
CA GLU A 140 -15.56 -12.77 -1.16
C GLU A 140 -14.37 -11.88 -1.56
N ARG A 141 -14.41 -11.23 -2.73
CA ARG A 141 -13.28 -10.42 -3.27
C ARG A 141 -12.82 -9.33 -2.33
N ALA A 142 -13.75 -8.60 -1.69
CA ALA A 142 -13.40 -7.53 -0.77
C ALA A 142 -12.60 -8.06 0.44
N PHE A 143 -13.03 -9.20 0.99
CA PHE A 143 -12.34 -9.83 2.12
C PHE A 143 -10.97 -10.38 1.71
N ALA A 144 -10.87 -11.05 0.57
CA ALA A 144 -9.60 -11.54 0.03
C ALA A 144 -8.61 -10.41 -0.26
N THR A 145 -9.10 -9.29 -0.83
CA THR A 145 -8.29 -8.08 -1.05
C THR A 145 -7.82 -7.47 0.28
N GLY A 146 -8.68 -7.49 1.29
CA GLY A 146 -8.32 -7.04 2.65
C GLY A 146 -7.18 -7.87 3.25
N ILE A 147 -7.23 -9.19 3.14
CA ILE A 147 -6.16 -10.09 3.61
C ILE A 147 -4.86 -9.80 2.85
N PHE A 148 -4.91 -9.74 1.53
CA PHE A 148 -3.77 -9.42 0.68
C PHE A 148 -3.13 -8.08 1.08
N ASN A 149 -3.95 -7.04 1.28
CA ASN A 149 -3.48 -5.72 1.67
C ASN A 149 -2.90 -5.69 3.10
N ALA A 150 -3.43 -6.49 4.03
CA ALA A 150 -2.91 -6.57 5.39
C ALA A 150 -1.44 -7.02 5.44
N GLY A 151 -0.96 -7.73 4.42
CA GLY A 151 0.45 -8.06 4.27
C GLY A 151 1.37 -6.83 4.28
N THR A 152 0.91 -5.67 3.79
CA THR A 152 1.68 -4.43 3.79
C THR A 152 2.01 -3.95 5.20
N ASN A 153 1.05 -4.00 6.09
CA ASN A 153 1.21 -3.57 7.47
C ASN A 153 2.09 -4.56 8.26
N ILE A 154 1.88 -5.85 8.06
CA ILE A 154 2.73 -6.88 8.66
C ILE A 154 4.18 -6.73 8.18
N GLY A 155 4.40 -6.43 6.89
CA GLY A 155 5.73 -6.13 6.36
C GLY A 155 6.36 -4.92 7.07
N ALA A 156 5.58 -3.86 7.30
CA ALA A 156 6.04 -2.67 8.01
C ALA A 156 6.47 -2.97 9.47
N ILE A 157 5.80 -3.91 10.13
CA ILE A 157 6.14 -4.39 11.49
C ILE A 157 7.36 -5.31 11.47
N VAL A 158 7.45 -6.20 10.48
CA VAL A 158 8.54 -7.20 10.37
C VAL A 158 9.88 -6.53 10.06
N THR A 159 9.88 -5.46 9.25
CA THR A 159 11.10 -4.78 8.83
C THR A 159 11.98 -4.33 10.00
N PRO A 160 11.49 -3.56 10.99
CA PRO A 160 12.31 -3.15 12.13
C PRO A 160 12.68 -4.29 13.10
N LEU A 161 12.10 -5.48 12.95
CA LEU A 161 12.50 -6.67 13.70
C LEU A 161 13.67 -7.41 13.03
N VAL A 162 13.67 -7.50 11.71
CA VAL A 162 14.58 -8.37 10.94
C VAL A 162 15.80 -7.61 10.44
N VAL A 163 15.60 -6.46 9.81
CA VAL A 163 16.67 -5.70 9.15
C VAL A 163 17.77 -5.23 10.09
N PRO A 164 17.49 -4.69 11.30
CA PRO A 164 18.54 -4.30 12.22
C PRO A 164 19.41 -5.47 12.68
N GLY A 165 18.79 -6.62 12.99
CA GLY A 165 19.54 -7.81 13.44
C GLY A 165 20.52 -8.30 12.38
N ILE A 166 20.10 -8.38 11.11
CA ILE A 166 20.98 -8.77 10.01
C ILE A 166 22.07 -7.72 9.80
N THR A 167 21.72 -6.44 9.81
CA THR A 167 22.66 -5.35 9.59
C THR A 167 23.77 -5.31 10.65
N LEU A 168 23.39 -5.47 11.91
CA LEU A 168 24.34 -5.44 13.04
C LEU A 168 25.28 -6.66 13.05
N ALA A 169 24.79 -7.83 12.59
CA ALA A 169 25.59 -9.05 12.57
C ALA A 169 26.49 -9.17 11.32
N PHE A 170 26.02 -8.71 10.16
CA PHE A 170 26.64 -9.03 8.86
C PHE A 170 26.85 -7.81 7.95
N GLY A 171 26.48 -6.61 8.38
CA GLY A 171 26.54 -5.40 7.57
C GLY A 171 25.28 -5.13 6.76
N TRP A 172 25.15 -3.89 6.28
CA TRP A 172 23.95 -3.43 5.58
C TRP A 172 23.72 -4.13 4.23
N GLN A 173 24.79 -4.55 3.55
CA GLN A 173 24.69 -5.30 2.29
C GLN A 173 23.92 -6.60 2.48
N MET A 174 24.19 -7.29 3.60
CA MET A 174 23.52 -8.56 3.89
C MET A 174 22.04 -8.37 4.23
N ALA A 175 21.61 -7.20 4.71
CA ALA A 175 20.19 -6.91 4.87
C ALA A 175 19.46 -7.04 3.53
N PHE A 176 19.99 -6.43 2.46
CA PHE A 176 19.41 -6.53 1.11
C PHE A 176 19.51 -7.95 0.51
N ILE A 177 20.66 -8.62 0.72
CA ILE A 177 20.86 -9.96 0.16
C ILE A 177 19.95 -10.98 0.84
N VAL A 178 19.94 -11.02 2.18
CA VAL A 178 19.20 -12.04 2.94
C VAL A 178 17.70 -11.88 2.74
N THR A 179 17.16 -10.66 2.84
CA THR A 179 15.73 -10.43 2.64
C THR A 179 15.33 -10.69 1.17
N GLY A 180 16.17 -10.26 0.20
CA GLY A 180 15.91 -10.49 -1.20
C GLY A 180 15.99 -11.95 -1.61
N VAL A 181 16.98 -12.70 -1.13
CA VAL A 181 17.08 -14.15 -1.39
C VAL A 181 15.93 -14.91 -0.73
N ALA A 182 15.57 -14.55 0.52
CA ALA A 182 14.39 -15.11 1.17
C ALA A 182 13.10 -14.83 0.36
N GLY A 183 12.98 -13.61 -0.18
CA GLY A 183 11.90 -13.27 -1.10
C GLY A 183 11.92 -14.11 -2.37
N LEU A 184 13.07 -14.32 -3.01
CA LEU A 184 13.17 -15.13 -4.23
C LEU A 184 12.68 -16.57 -4.04
N VAL A 185 12.71 -17.13 -2.83
CA VAL A 185 12.13 -18.46 -2.54
C VAL A 185 10.62 -18.49 -2.78
N TRP A 186 9.93 -17.37 -2.61
CA TRP A 186 8.49 -17.26 -2.86
C TRP A 186 8.16 -17.43 -4.36
N LEU A 187 9.01 -16.96 -5.26
CA LEU A 187 8.75 -16.94 -6.70
C LEU A 187 8.50 -18.35 -7.31
N PRO A 188 9.35 -19.37 -7.10
CA PRO A 188 9.04 -20.72 -7.58
C PRO A 188 7.77 -21.28 -6.94
N ILE A 189 7.48 -20.99 -5.67
CA ILE A 189 6.24 -21.42 -5.01
C ILE A 189 5.03 -20.81 -5.73
N TRP A 190 5.07 -19.52 -6.04
CA TRP A 190 4.03 -18.86 -6.82
C TRP A 190 3.82 -19.50 -8.19
N LEU A 191 4.88 -19.67 -8.96
CA LEU A 191 4.83 -20.23 -10.31
C LEU A 191 4.35 -21.68 -10.34
N LEU A 192 4.60 -22.47 -9.30
CA LEU A 192 4.15 -23.86 -9.18
C LEU A 192 2.71 -23.96 -8.70
N VAL A 193 2.32 -23.12 -7.73
CA VAL A 193 1.02 -23.17 -7.07
C VAL A 193 -0.04 -22.41 -7.86
N TYR A 194 0.26 -21.20 -8.37
CA TYR A 194 -0.73 -20.40 -9.06
C TYR A 194 -0.97 -20.91 -10.50
N ARG A 195 -2.24 -21.21 -10.77
CA ARG A 195 -2.79 -21.47 -12.13
C ARG A 195 -4.17 -20.84 -12.20
N ARG A 196 -4.75 -20.70 -13.38
CA ARG A 196 -6.17 -20.31 -13.47
C ARG A 196 -7.05 -21.40 -12.86
N PRO A 197 -8.19 -21.06 -12.23
CA PRO A 197 -9.03 -22.06 -11.55
C PRO A 197 -9.37 -23.26 -12.42
N ARG A 198 -9.78 -23.05 -13.68
CA ARG A 198 -10.10 -24.13 -14.64
C ARG A 198 -8.93 -25.04 -14.98
N GLU A 199 -7.71 -24.54 -14.88
CA GLU A 199 -6.47 -25.28 -15.21
C GLU A 199 -5.87 -25.98 -13.98
N HIS A 200 -6.47 -25.76 -12.80
CA HIS A 200 -5.87 -26.17 -11.52
C HIS A 200 -6.27 -27.59 -11.12
N LYS A 201 -5.33 -28.54 -11.23
CA LYS A 201 -5.58 -29.98 -11.02
C LYS A 201 -6.04 -30.36 -9.59
N LYS A 202 -5.75 -29.52 -8.56
CA LYS A 202 -6.13 -29.77 -7.17
C LYS A 202 -7.45 -29.15 -6.78
N LEU A 203 -8.13 -28.45 -7.71
CA LEU A 203 -9.39 -27.79 -7.44
C LEU A 203 -10.54 -28.75 -7.66
N GLY A 204 -11.36 -29.01 -6.62
CA GLY A 204 -12.57 -29.82 -6.73
C GLY A 204 -13.67 -29.11 -7.51
N ALA A 205 -14.57 -29.86 -8.13
CA ALA A 205 -15.67 -29.33 -8.94
C ALA A 205 -16.56 -28.33 -8.15
N ALA A 206 -16.84 -28.64 -6.88
CA ALA A 206 -17.65 -27.76 -6.02
C ALA A 206 -16.97 -26.41 -5.75
N GLU A 207 -15.65 -26.38 -5.55
CA GLU A 207 -14.93 -25.10 -5.35
C GLU A 207 -14.83 -24.29 -6.66
N LEU A 208 -14.61 -24.97 -7.81
CA LEU A 208 -14.61 -24.32 -9.12
C LEU A 208 -15.96 -23.68 -9.41
N ALA A 209 -17.06 -24.41 -9.20
CA ALA A 209 -18.41 -23.88 -9.35
C ALA A 209 -18.68 -22.69 -8.42
N HIS A 210 -18.16 -22.74 -7.17
CA HIS A 210 -18.25 -21.62 -6.25
C HIS A 210 -17.48 -20.39 -6.71
N ILE A 211 -16.28 -20.56 -7.27
CA ILE A 211 -15.47 -19.44 -7.80
C ILE A 211 -16.18 -18.80 -9.01
N GLU A 212 -16.77 -19.61 -9.87
CA GLU A 212 -17.39 -19.17 -11.14
C GLU A 212 -18.89 -18.89 -11.04
N GLN A 213 -19.47 -18.85 -9.82
CA GLN A 213 -20.91 -18.66 -9.62
C GLN A 213 -21.46 -17.31 -10.12
N ASP A 214 -20.59 -16.31 -10.24
CA ASP A 214 -21.00 -14.98 -10.67
C ASP A 214 -20.99 -14.85 -12.20
N PRO A 215 -21.97 -14.15 -12.78
CA PRO A 215 -21.95 -13.84 -14.21
C PRO A 215 -20.70 -13.01 -14.53
N ALA A 216 -20.16 -13.22 -15.74
CA ALA A 216 -19.05 -12.44 -16.24
C ALA A 216 -19.36 -10.93 -16.15
N ASP A 217 -18.40 -10.14 -15.68
CA ASP A 217 -18.59 -8.69 -15.67
C ASP A 217 -18.71 -8.20 -17.13
N PRO A 218 -19.68 -7.31 -17.42
CA PRO A 218 -19.77 -6.72 -18.74
C PRO A 218 -18.46 -6.03 -19.10
N VAL A 219 -17.91 -6.35 -20.27
CA VAL A 219 -16.63 -5.83 -20.77
C VAL A 219 -16.80 -4.43 -21.35
N GLU A 220 -17.55 -3.57 -20.70
CA GLU A 220 -17.66 -2.18 -21.12
C GLU A 220 -16.43 -1.40 -20.61
N LYS A 221 -15.43 -1.24 -21.46
CA LYS A 221 -14.25 -0.45 -21.15
C LYS A 221 -14.59 1.03 -21.26
N ILE A 222 -14.72 1.68 -20.12
CA ILE A 222 -14.87 3.14 -20.08
C ILE A 222 -13.49 3.77 -20.28
N GLY A 223 -13.35 4.55 -21.35
CA GLY A 223 -12.07 5.19 -21.69
C GLY A 223 -11.66 6.22 -20.64
N TRP A 224 -10.36 6.30 -20.37
CA TRP A 224 -9.77 7.23 -19.38
C TRP A 224 -10.13 8.69 -19.68
N ALA A 225 -10.17 9.10 -20.95
CA ALA A 225 -10.53 10.47 -21.35
C ALA A 225 -11.92 10.85 -20.78
N LYS A 226 -12.87 9.93 -20.79
CA LYS A 226 -14.21 10.17 -20.25
C LYS A 226 -14.22 10.25 -18.73
N LEU A 227 -13.37 9.47 -18.05
CA LEU A 227 -13.22 9.51 -16.59
C LEU A 227 -12.55 10.80 -16.12
N LEU A 228 -11.55 11.29 -16.85
CA LEU A 228 -10.84 12.53 -16.51
C LEU A 228 -11.73 13.78 -16.62
N THR A 229 -12.88 13.72 -17.30
CA THR A 229 -13.86 14.82 -17.31
C THR A 229 -14.74 14.86 -16.06
N LYS A 230 -14.73 13.82 -15.21
CA LYS A 230 -15.60 13.72 -14.04
C LYS A 230 -14.92 14.30 -12.80
N ARG A 231 -15.64 15.16 -12.07
CA ARG A 231 -15.15 15.80 -10.85
C ARG A 231 -14.82 14.79 -9.76
N GLU A 232 -15.60 13.72 -9.68
CA GLU A 232 -15.45 12.64 -8.71
C GLU A 232 -14.13 11.87 -8.91
N THR A 233 -13.64 11.75 -10.16
CA THR A 233 -12.29 11.23 -10.44
C THR A 233 -11.23 12.10 -9.80
N TRP A 234 -11.34 13.40 -9.92
CA TRP A 234 -10.40 14.34 -9.30
C TRP A 234 -10.57 14.43 -7.79
N ALA A 235 -11.79 14.29 -7.26
CA ALA A 235 -12.00 14.20 -5.81
C ALA A 235 -11.19 13.08 -5.19
N TYR A 236 -11.26 11.87 -5.77
CA TYR A 236 -10.47 10.73 -5.33
C TYR A 236 -8.98 10.94 -5.55
N SER A 237 -8.60 11.34 -6.75
CA SER A 237 -7.19 11.41 -7.18
C SER A 237 -6.41 12.50 -6.46
N LEU A 238 -7.00 13.69 -6.25
CA LEU A 238 -6.38 14.76 -5.47
C LEU A 238 -6.39 14.43 -3.97
N GLY A 239 -7.43 13.74 -3.48
CA GLY A 239 -7.42 13.17 -2.14
C GLY A 239 -6.20 12.28 -1.92
N LYS A 240 -5.93 11.37 -2.85
CA LYS A 240 -4.74 10.50 -2.84
C LYS A 240 -3.43 11.29 -2.94
N PHE A 241 -3.36 12.25 -3.84
CA PHE A 241 -2.20 13.15 -4.02
C PHE A 241 -1.81 13.85 -2.71
N LEU A 242 -2.79 14.21 -1.88
CA LEU A 242 -2.56 14.93 -0.61
C LEU A 242 -2.21 14.01 0.56
N ILE A 243 -2.79 12.80 0.64
CA ILE A 243 -2.61 11.96 1.83
C ILE A 243 -1.54 10.88 1.68
N ASP A 244 -1.38 10.28 0.48
CA ASP A 244 -0.38 9.23 0.27
C ASP A 244 1.06 9.69 0.55
N PRO A 245 1.46 10.96 0.21
CA PRO A 245 2.74 11.49 0.59
C PRO A 245 3.06 11.39 2.08
N ILE A 246 2.05 11.57 2.93
CA ILE A 246 2.21 11.53 4.38
C ILE A 246 2.52 10.09 4.84
N TRP A 247 1.85 9.10 4.24
CA TRP A 247 2.19 7.70 4.49
C TRP A 247 3.61 7.34 4.07
N TRP A 248 4.04 7.80 2.87
CA TRP A 248 5.40 7.59 2.38
C TRP A 248 6.44 8.27 3.28
N MET A 249 6.13 9.45 3.82
CA MET A 249 6.97 10.13 4.81
C MET A 249 7.15 9.28 6.06
N PHE A 250 6.09 8.71 6.63
CA PHE A 250 6.20 7.82 7.78
C PHE A 250 6.99 6.55 7.47
N LEU A 251 6.91 6.01 6.25
CA LEU A 251 7.67 4.82 5.87
C LEU A 251 9.17 5.11 5.72
N PHE A 252 9.55 6.24 5.13
CA PHE A 252 10.94 6.49 4.73
C PHE A 252 11.71 7.41 5.66
N TRP A 253 11.07 8.36 6.34
CA TRP A 253 11.76 9.35 7.17
C TRP A 253 11.54 9.20 8.67
N LEU A 254 10.59 8.35 9.10
CA LEU A 254 10.34 8.18 10.53
C LEU A 254 11.55 7.64 11.31
N PRO A 255 12.31 6.64 10.80
CA PRO A 255 13.53 6.20 11.48
C PRO A 255 14.56 7.34 11.63
N ASP A 256 14.75 8.16 10.59
CA ASP A 256 15.67 9.32 10.62
C ASP A 256 15.22 10.37 11.65
N PHE A 257 13.93 10.69 11.70
CA PHE A 257 13.36 11.58 12.72
C PHE A 257 13.64 11.08 14.14
N LEU A 258 13.36 9.80 14.40
CA LEU A 258 13.57 9.18 15.71
C LEU A 258 15.07 9.17 16.08
N GLY A 259 15.94 8.91 15.11
CA GLY A 259 17.38 8.97 15.30
C GLY A 259 17.88 10.38 15.64
N LYS A 260 17.51 11.37 14.83
CA LYS A 260 17.93 12.77 15.00
C LYS A 260 17.39 13.40 16.28
N ARG A 261 16.14 13.12 16.61
CA ARG A 261 15.45 13.78 17.74
C ARG A 261 15.71 13.11 19.09
N TYR A 262 15.80 11.76 19.12
CA TYR A 262 15.86 10.97 20.35
C TYR A 262 17.10 10.10 20.44
N GLY A 263 18.04 10.18 19.48
CA GLY A 263 19.26 9.39 19.49
C GLY A 263 19.05 7.90 19.28
N LEU A 264 17.92 7.48 18.69
CA LEU A 264 17.67 6.07 18.40
C LEU A 264 18.54 5.59 17.24
N ASP A 265 18.91 4.32 17.30
CA ASP A 265 19.74 3.63 16.32
C ASP A 265 19.12 2.28 15.91
N LEU A 266 19.83 1.50 15.10
CA LEU A 266 19.36 0.18 14.64
C LEU A 266 19.03 -0.79 15.79
N LYS A 267 19.62 -0.62 16.98
CA LYS A 267 19.33 -1.48 18.15
C LYS A 267 18.04 -1.10 18.85
N THR A 268 17.63 0.16 18.72
CA THR A 268 16.57 0.77 19.54
C THR A 268 15.34 1.19 18.74
N PHE A 269 15.40 1.22 17.38
CA PHE A 269 14.26 1.58 16.52
C PHE A 269 13.07 0.62 16.63
N GLY A 270 13.30 -0.66 16.90
CA GLY A 270 12.30 -1.71 16.81
C GLY A 270 11.00 -1.39 17.56
N PRO A 271 11.03 -1.29 18.91
CA PRO A 271 9.81 -1.09 19.70
C PRO A 271 8.99 0.18 19.32
N PRO A 272 9.59 1.37 19.13
CA PRO A 272 8.88 2.57 18.68
C PRO A 272 8.17 2.40 17.33
N LEU A 273 8.86 1.86 16.33
CA LEU A 273 8.30 1.68 14.99
C LEU A 273 7.19 0.63 14.98
N ILE A 274 7.36 -0.47 15.68
CA ILE A 274 6.34 -1.52 15.83
C ILE A 274 5.08 -0.92 16.47
N ALA A 275 5.22 -0.16 17.55
CA ALA A 275 4.08 0.45 18.22
C ALA A 275 3.30 1.40 17.30
N ILE A 276 4.00 2.21 16.49
CA ILE A 276 3.38 3.11 15.51
C ILE A 276 2.60 2.32 14.45
N TYR A 277 3.19 1.27 13.88
CA TYR A 277 2.52 0.50 12.82
C TYR A 277 1.38 -0.37 13.36
N LEU A 278 1.45 -0.88 14.59
CA LEU A 278 0.32 -1.55 15.25
C LEU A 278 -0.86 -0.59 15.47
N LEU A 279 -0.60 0.64 15.90
CA LEU A 279 -1.64 1.67 16.02
C LEU A 279 -2.26 2.00 14.66
N SER A 280 -1.46 2.01 13.60
CA SER A 280 -1.93 2.19 12.21
C SER A 280 -2.98 1.13 11.83
N ASP A 281 -2.76 -0.13 12.19
CA ASP A 281 -3.72 -1.21 11.92
C ASP A 281 -5.04 -1.04 12.66
N VAL A 282 -4.97 -0.62 13.93
CA VAL A 282 -6.16 -0.28 14.72
C VAL A 282 -6.96 0.82 14.01
N GLY A 283 -6.28 1.82 13.45
CA GLY A 283 -6.91 2.90 12.70
C GLY A 283 -7.60 2.44 11.41
N SER A 284 -6.99 1.52 10.68
CA SER A 284 -7.58 0.93 9.47
C SER A 284 -8.92 0.25 9.77
N VAL A 285 -8.93 -0.62 10.78
CA VAL A 285 -10.14 -1.32 11.23
C VAL A 285 -11.15 -0.32 11.81
N GLY A 286 -10.70 0.59 12.68
CA GLY A 286 -11.54 1.59 13.35
C GLY A 286 -12.23 2.54 12.38
N GLY A 287 -11.54 3.02 11.36
CA GLY A 287 -12.11 3.90 10.33
C GLY A 287 -13.17 3.20 9.47
N GLY A 288 -12.91 1.94 9.07
CA GLY A 288 -13.90 1.15 8.38
C GLY A 288 -15.13 0.82 9.24
N TRP A 289 -14.90 0.46 10.50
CA TRP A 289 -15.96 0.18 11.47
C TRP A 289 -16.82 1.42 11.74
N LEU A 290 -16.21 2.59 11.96
CA LEU A 290 -16.94 3.82 12.29
C LEU A 290 -17.91 4.19 11.17
N SER A 291 -17.44 4.26 9.91
CA SER A 291 -18.31 4.59 8.78
C SER A 291 -19.42 3.56 8.58
N SER A 292 -19.10 2.26 8.72
CA SER A 292 -20.10 1.19 8.61
C SER A 292 -21.15 1.25 9.71
N ASN A 293 -20.73 1.59 10.95
CA ASN A 293 -21.65 1.72 12.08
C ASN A 293 -22.58 2.93 11.94
N LEU A 294 -22.07 4.06 11.41
CA LEU A 294 -22.89 5.22 11.11
C LEU A 294 -23.96 4.89 10.06
N MET A 295 -23.58 4.16 8.97
CA MET A 295 -24.53 3.73 7.96
C MET A 295 -25.59 2.77 8.55
N LYS A 296 -25.21 1.84 9.43
CA LYS A 296 -26.17 0.96 10.14
C LYS A 296 -27.15 1.74 10.99
N ARG A 297 -26.76 2.94 11.49
CA ARG A 297 -27.62 3.86 12.24
C ARG A 297 -28.47 4.78 11.35
N GLY A 298 -28.52 4.54 10.03
CA GLY A 298 -29.37 5.28 9.09
C GLY A 298 -28.71 6.52 8.48
N TRP A 299 -27.40 6.73 8.67
CA TRP A 299 -26.70 7.83 7.99
C TRP A 299 -26.52 7.51 6.51
N SER A 300 -26.60 8.56 5.66
CA SER A 300 -26.27 8.40 4.24
C SER A 300 -24.79 8.05 4.06
N ILE A 301 -24.44 7.36 2.97
CA ILE A 301 -23.05 7.03 2.60
C ILE A 301 -22.19 8.30 2.65
N ASN A 302 -22.66 9.38 2.02
CA ASN A 302 -21.95 10.67 2.01
C ASN A 302 -21.65 11.21 3.42
N ALA A 303 -22.65 11.24 4.29
CA ALA A 303 -22.48 11.72 5.66
C ALA A 303 -21.56 10.81 6.49
N ALA A 304 -21.77 9.49 6.43
CA ALA A 304 -20.99 8.51 7.19
C ALA A 304 -19.50 8.52 6.78
N ARG A 305 -19.20 8.52 5.48
CA ARG A 305 -17.83 8.56 4.96
C ARG A 305 -17.12 9.85 5.34
N LYS A 306 -17.73 11.00 5.04
CA LYS A 306 -17.11 12.31 5.31
C LYS A 306 -16.96 12.62 6.80
N THR A 307 -17.91 12.22 7.64
CA THR A 307 -17.77 12.37 9.09
C THR A 307 -16.63 11.51 9.62
N THR A 308 -16.50 10.26 9.15
CA THR A 308 -15.36 9.41 9.53
C THR A 308 -14.04 10.03 9.08
N MET A 309 -13.97 10.52 7.83
CA MET A 309 -12.77 11.20 7.31
C MET A 309 -12.46 12.48 8.13
N LEU A 310 -13.47 13.23 8.57
CA LEU A 310 -13.29 14.40 9.42
C LEU A 310 -12.71 14.02 10.80
N VAL A 311 -13.26 12.99 11.44
CA VAL A 311 -12.72 12.48 12.71
C VAL A 311 -11.26 12.06 12.53
N CYS A 312 -10.93 11.32 11.49
CA CYS A 312 -9.56 10.95 11.18
C CYS A 312 -8.68 12.19 10.92
N ALA A 313 -9.16 13.17 10.14
CA ALA A 313 -8.42 14.39 9.86
C ALA A 313 -8.10 15.17 11.14
N LEU A 314 -9.06 15.30 12.07
CA LEU A 314 -8.85 15.96 13.35
C LEU A 314 -7.87 15.18 14.25
N LEU A 315 -7.92 13.86 14.27
CA LEU A 315 -6.98 12.99 14.99
C LEU A 315 -5.56 13.07 14.43
N ALA A 316 -5.38 13.42 13.16
CA ALA A 316 -4.07 13.60 12.56
C ALA A 316 -3.42 14.95 12.92
N VAL A 317 -4.20 16.00 13.25
CA VAL A 317 -3.68 17.35 13.54
C VAL A 317 -2.58 17.36 14.62
N PRO A 318 -2.68 16.64 15.74
CA PRO A 318 -1.66 16.68 16.78
C PRO A 318 -0.25 16.28 16.31
N VAL A 319 -0.10 15.62 15.16
CA VAL A 319 1.23 15.25 14.63
C VAL A 319 2.13 16.46 14.41
N MET A 320 1.55 17.65 14.16
CA MET A 320 2.34 18.90 14.02
C MET A 320 3.17 19.23 15.27
N PHE A 321 2.83 18.65 16.41
CA PHE A 321 3.56 18.81 17.67
C PHE A 321 4.54 17.66 17.95
N ALA A 322 4.70 16.67 17.06
CA ALA A 322 5.56 15.52 17.29
C ALA A 322 7.03 15.89 17.53
N SER A 323 7.54 16.94 16.86
CA SER A 323 8.89 17.46 17.05
C SER A 323 9.12 18.06 18.45
N PHE A 324 8.06 18.44 19.18
CA PHE A 324 8.14 19.05 20.50
C PHE A 324 7.90 18.03 21.63
N ALA A 325 7.62 16.77 21.31
CA ALA A 325 7.41 15.74 22.32
C ALA A 325 8.62 15.60 23.23
N SER A 326 8.39 15.57 24.54
CA SER A 326 9.44 15.55 25.56
C SER A 326 10.23 14.24 25.62
N ASN A 327 9.63 13.15 25.16
CA ASN A 327 10.26 11.83 25.12
C ASN A 327 9.76 11.03 23.91
N VAL A 328 10.46 9.94 23.60
CA VAL A 328 10.19 9.10 22.42
C VAL A 328 8.79 8.50 22.46
N TRP A 329 8.30 8.07 23.62
CA TRP A 329 7.00 7.39 23.70
C TRP A 329 5.83 8.34 23.51
N LEU A 330 5.97 9.60 23.92
CA LEU A 330 4.98 10.64 23.60
C LEU A 330 4.96 10.92 22.09
N ALA A 331 6.13 10.98 21.44
CA ALA A 331 6.21 11.09 19.98
C ALA A 331 5.58 9.87 19.29
N VAL A 332 5.87 8.65 19.77
CA VAL A 332 5.26 7.40 19.29
C VAL A 332 3.74 7.44 19.38
N LEU A 333 3.20 7.91 20.50
CA LEU A 333 1.75 8.03 20.67
C LEU A 333 1.16 9.03 19.66
N ILE A 334 1.75 10.22 19.57
CA ILE A 334 1.27 11.28 18.66
C ILE A 334 1.33 10.81 17.19
N ILE A 335 2.45 10.24 16.77
CA ILE A 335 2.66 9.74 15.41
C ILE A 335 1.81 8.50 15.17
N GLY A 336 1.69 7.60 16.15
CA GLY A 336 0.86 6.40 16.06
C GLY A 336 -0.63 6.74 15.90
N VAL A 337 -1.13 7.75 16.60
CA VAL A 337 -2.50 8.25 16.38
C VAL A 337 -2.66 8.86 14.99
N ALA A 338 -1.66 9.58 14.49
CA ALA A 338 -1.71 10.15 13.14
C ALA A 338 -1.64 9.07 12.05
N THR A 339 -0.83 8.03 12.22
CA THR A 339 -0.79 6.89 11.27
C THR A 339 -2.08 6.07 11.32
N ALA A 340 -2.68 5.89 12.50
CA ALA A 340 -4.01 5.31 12.66
C ALA A 340 -5.08 6.14 11.93
N ALA A 341 -5.03 7.45 12.11
CA ALA A 341 -5.92 8.40 11.43
C ALA A 341 -5.75 8.36 9.91
N HIS A 342 -4.49 8.29 9.42
CA HIS A 342 -4.21 8.09 7.99
C HIS A 342 -4.91 6.86 7.44
N GLN A 343 -4.73 5.71 8.08
CA GLN A 343 -5.30 4.45 7.60
C GLN A 343 -6.83 4.47 7.63
N GLY A 344 -7.43 5.05 8.68
CA GLY A 344 -8.89 5.22 8.76
C GLY A 344 -9.44 6.17 7.70
N PHE A 345 -8.75 7.27 7.43
CA PHE A 345 -9.08 8.21 6.35
C PHE A 345 -8.96 7.55 4.98
N SER A 346 -7.81 6.91 4.74
CA SER A 346 -7.49 6.22 3.48
C SER A 346 -8.50 5.12 3.17
N ALA A 347 -8.89 4.30 4.16
CA ALA A 347 -9.91 3.27 3.99
C ALA A 347 -11.24 3.84 3.47
N ASN A 348 -11.66 5.00 3.98
CA ASN A 348 -12.89 5.65 3.53
C ASN A 348 -12.72 6.36 2.17
N LEU A 349 -11.57 6.94 1.89
CA LEU A 349 -11.28 7.53 0.58
C LEU A 349 -11.25 6.45 -0.52
N TYR A 350 -10.66 5.27 -0.26
CA TYR A 350 -10.61 4.15 -1.21
C TYR A 350 -11.99 3.60 -1.60
N THR A 351 -13.03 3.82 -0.78
CA THR A 351 -14.39 3.39 -1.14
C THR A 351 -15.08 4.35 -2.11
N LEU A 352 -14.62 5.61 -2.21
CA LEU A 352 -15.25 6.62 -3.06
C LEU A 352 -15.43 6.15 -4.51
N PRO A 353 -14.43 5.58 -5.20
CA PRO A 353 -14.62 5.06 -6.54
C PRO A 353 -15.73 4.02 -6.65
N SER A 354 -15.82 3.11 -5.69
CA SER A 354 -16.85 2.06 -5.69
C SER A 354 -18.23 2.57 -5.26
N ASP A 355 -18.29 3.64 -4.48
CA ASP A 355 -19.54 4.23 -4.02
C ASP A 355 -20.22 5.09 -5.12
N VAL A 356 -19.41 5.70 -6.04
CA VAL A 356 -19.95 6.67 -7.02
C VAL A 356 -19.80 6.26 -8.48
N PHE A 357 -18.87 5.36 -8.83
CA PHE A 357 -18.66 4.94 -10.22
C PHE A 357 -19.27 3.56 -10.52
N PRO A 358 -19.71 3.30 -11.76
CA PRO A 358 -20.07 1.96 -12.19
C PRO A 358 -18.84 1.04 -12.13
N ARG A 359 -19.06 -0.24 -11.86
CA ARG A 359 -18.01 -1.25 -11.65
C ARG A 359 -16.91 -1.24 -12.72
N ALA A 360 -17.32 -1.04 -13.99
CA ALA A 360 -16.41 -1.00 -15.13
C ALA A 360 -15.37 0.15 -15.07
N ALA A 361 -15.68 1.23 -14.34
CA ALA A 361 -14.81 2.41 -14.19
C ALA A 361 -13.91 2.35 -12.95
N VAL A 362 -14.29 1.61 -11.90
CA VAL A 362 -13.62 1.63 -10.58
C VAL A 362 -12.13 1.38 -10.69
N GLY A 363 -11.72 0.33 -11.42
CA GLY A 363 -10.31 -0.01 -11.57
C GLY A 363 -9.48 1.11 -12.24
N SER A 364 -10.05 1.75 -13.26
CA SER A 364 -9.39 2.88 -13.95
C SER A 364 -9.27 4.12 -13.04
N VAL A 365 -10.32 4.44 -12.28
CA VAL A 365 -10.31 5.58 -11.33
C VAL A 365 -9.30 5.32 -10.21
N VAL A 366 -9.25 4.10 -9.66
CA VAL A 366 -8.26 3.70 -8.65
C VAL A 366 -6.84 3.78 -9.21
N GLY A 367 -6.64 3.39 -10.48
CA GLY A 367 -5.35 3.52 -11.16
C GLY A 367 -4.89 4.96 -11.31
N ILE A 368 -5.78 5.86 -11.75
CA ILE A 368 -5.49 7.30 -11.86
C ILE A 368 -5.13 7.88 -10.49
N GLY A 369 -5.91 7.56 -9.45
CA GLY A 369 -5.64 8.05 -8.11
C GLY A 369 -4.34 7.50 -7.52
N GLY A 370 -4.03 6.22 -7.74
CA GLY A 370 -2.76 5.63 -7.31
C GLY A 370 -1.54 6.27 -7.95
N MET A 371 -1.62 6.60 -9.26
CA MET A 371 -0.59 7.35 -9.95
C MET A 371 -0.42 8.75 -9.34
N LEU A 372 -1.52 9.49 -9.11
CA LEU A 372 -1.44 10.82 -8.51
C LEU A 372 -0.91 10.76 -7.07
N GLY A 373 -1.25 9.74 -6.29
CA GLY A 373 -0.68 9.51 -4.97
C GLY A 373 0.84 9.35 -5.01
N ALA A 374 1.36 8.55 -5.96
CA ALA A 374 2.80 8.40 -6.15
C ALA A 374 3.47 9.71 -6.59
N LEU A 375 2.85 10.47 -7.50
CA LEU A 375 3.33 11.81 -7.90
C LEU A 375 3.36 12.78 -6.72
N GLY A 376 2.33 12.76 -5.86
CA GLY A 376 2.31 13.54 -4.63
C GLY A 376 3.47 13.18 -3.71
N GLY A 377 3.72 11.88 -3.50
CA GLY A 377 4.84 11.39 -2.72
C GLY A 377 6.20 11.84 -3.29
N MET A 378 6.35 11.81 -4.61
CA MET A 378 7.54 12.29 -5.31
C MET A 378 7.81 13.77 -5.02
N VAL A 379 6.80 14.63 -5.14
CA VAL A 379 6.91 16.07 -4.84
C VAL A 379 7.23 16.30 -3.36
N PHE A 380 6.53 15.58 -2.48
CA PHE A 380 6.72 15.73 -1.04
C PHE A 380 8.08 15.25 -0.57
N SER A 381 8.66 14.20 -1.19
CA SER A 381 10.00 13.74 -0.85
C SER A 381 11.07 14.82 -1.10
N LYS A 382 10.95 15.54 -2.22
CA LYS A 382 11.82 16.68 -2.52
C LYS A 382 11.64 17.83 -1.53
N TYR A 383 10.39 18.13 -1.16
CA TYR A 383 10.10 19.12 -0.12
C TYR A 383 10.75 18.74 1.22
N ILE A 384 10.63 17.47 1.64
CA ILE A 384 11.24 16.98 2.89
C ILE A 384 12.77 17.16 2.85
N GLY A 385 13.43 16.71 1.76
CA GLY A 385 14.88 16.84 1.60
C GLY A 385 15.32 18.29 1.74
N LYS A 386 14.66 19.20 1.01
CA LYS A 386 14.97 20.64 1.05
C LYS A 386 14.75 21.25 2.44
N VAL A 387 13.64 20.95 3.11
CA VAL A 387 13.37 21.45 4.46
C VAL A 387 14.43 20.96 5.45
N LEU A 388 14.86 19.71 5.35
CA LEU A 388 15.89 19.18 6.24
C LEU A 388 17.28 19.75 5.95
N GLU A 389 17.61 20.07 4.69
CA GLU A 389 18.86 20.75 4.33
C GLU A 389 18.86 22.22 4.77
N ASP A 390 17.79 22.97 4.49
CA ASP A 390 17.74 24.42 4.71
C ASP A 390 17.44 24.78 6.18
N ILE A 391 16.58 24.00 6.85
CA ILE A 391 16.03 24.33 8.17
C ILE A 391 16.53 23.35 9.25
N GLY A 392 16.85 22.11 8.89
CA GLY A 392 17.38 21.09 9.79
C GLY A 392 16.37 20.49 10.79
N THR A 393 15.05 20.74 10.62
CA THR A 393 14.02 20.24 11.54
C THR A 393 12.82 19.64 10.82
N TYR A 394 12.18 18.65 11.44
CA TYR A 394 10.97 18.01 10.94
C TYR A 394 9.69 18.81 11.19
N THR A 395 9.73 19.92 11.95
CA THR A 395 8.54 20.69 12.32
C THR A 395 7.70 21.13 11.13
N PRO A 396 8.25 21.76 10.05
CA PRO A 396 7.43 22.14 8.90
C PRO A 396 6.80 20.94 8.19
N ILE A 397 7.50 19.81 8.16
CA ILE A 397 7.04 18.56 7.55
C ILE A 397 5.82 18.02 8.31
N PHE A 398 5.89 17.99 9.64
CA PHE A 398 4.77 17.56 10.47
C PHE A 398 3.59 18.55 10.45
N VAL A 399 3.82 19.84 10.24
CA VAL A 399 2.73 20.82 10.02
C VAL A 399 1.98 20.48 8.74
N VAL A 400 2.69 20.20 7.64
CA VAL A 400 2.05 19.74 6.39
C VAL A 400 1.31 18.42 6.64
N ALA A 401 1.92 17.45 7.32
CA ALA A 401 1.30 16.16 7.62
C ALA A 401 0.02 16.31 8.43
N GLY A 402 -0.02 17.17 9.46
CA GLY A 402 -1.19 17.38 10.29
C GLY A 402 -2.34 18.12 9.59
N THR A 403 -2.05 18.97 8.60
CA THR A 403 -3.06 19.76 7.88
C THR A 403 -3.54 19.10 6.59
N ALA A 404 -2.75 18.21 5.98
CA ALA A 404 -3.03 17.61 4.69
C ALA A 404 -4.40 16.90 4.63
N TYR A 405 -4.82 16.24 5.71
CA TYR A 405 -6.09 15.51 5.75
C TYR A 405 -7.31 16.44 5.76
N LEU A 406 -7.22 17.59 6.44
CA LEU A 406 -8.27 18.60 6.41
C LEU A 406 -8.41 19.20 5.01
N VAL A 407 -7.28 19.50 4.36
CA VAL A 407 -7.26 20.00 2.97
C VAL A 407 -7.79 18.94 2.03
N ALA A 408 -7.39 17.67 2.18
CA ALA A 408 -7.87 16.56 1.37
C ALA A 408 -9.39 16.38 1.51
N LEU A 409 -9.92 16.43 2.73
CA LEU A 409 -11.36 16.35 2.97
C LEU A 409 -12.12 17.54 2.33
N LEU A 410 -11.58 18.74 2.43
CA LEU A 410 -12.15 19.92 1.78
C LEU A 410 -12.20 19.74 0.26
N VAL A 411 -11.10 19.31 -0.36
CA VAL A 411 -11.02 19.03 -1.82
C VAL A 411 -12.04 17.96 -2.21
N VAL A 412 -12.10 16.85 -1.48
CA VAL A 412 -13.08 15.79 -1.71
C VAL A 412 -14.50 16.33 -1.57
N HIS A 413 -14.78 17.18 -0.58
CA HIS A 413 -16.10 17.76 -0.40
C HIS A 413 -16.50 18.72 -1.52
N LEU A 414 -15.59 19.58 -1.97
CA LEU A 414 -15.86 20.55 -3.05
C LEU A 414 -16.07 19.85 -4.41
N LEU A 415 -15.29 18.82 -4.71
CA LEU A 415 -15.36 18.10 -5.97
C LEU A 415 -16.44 17.01 -5.99
N SER A 416 -16.80 16.45 -4.85
CA SER A 416 -17.87 15.48 -4.68
C SER A 416 -18.74 15.86 -3.45
N PRO A 417 -19.57 16.94 -3.54
CA PRO A 417 -20.38 17.41 -2.42
C PRO A 417 -21.34 16.33 -1.92
N LYS A 418 -21.89 15.56 -2.85
CA LYS A 418 -22.72 14.38 -2.59
C LYS A 418 -22.07 13.17 -3.26
N MET A 419 -21.95 12.07 -2.55
CA MET A 419 -21.48 10.79 -3.11
C MET A 419 -22.66 10.08 -3.80
N GLU A 420 -23.04 10.59 -4.95
CA GLU A 420 -24.11 10.04 -5.79
C GLU A 420 -23.53 9.33 -7.02
N PRO A 421 -24.22 8.34 -7.60
CA PRO A 421 -23.75 7.65 -8.80
C PRO A 421 -23.48 8.60 -9.97
N VAL A 422 -22.28 8.51 -10.52
CA VAL A 422 -21.84 9.32 -11.67
C VAL A 422 -22.46 8.77 -12.95
N LYS A 423 -23.12 9.64 -13.70
CA LYS A 423 -23.58 9.32 -15.08
C LYS A 423 -22.39 9.40 -16.03
N ILE A 424 -22.02 8.26 -16.61
CA ILE A 424 -20.90 8.13 -17.55
C ILE A 424 -21.43 7.95 -18.97
#